data_e34831971e90dd4d321ad612e8a2fe99
#
_entry.id   e34831971e90dd4d321ad612e8a2fe99
#
_cell.length_a   1.000
_cell.length_b   1.000
_cell.length_c   1.000
_cell.angle_alpha   90.00
_cell.angle_beta   90.00
_cell.angle_gamma   90.00
#
_symmetry.space_group_name_H-M   'P 1'
#
loop_
_entity.id
_entity.type
_entity.pdbx_description
1 polymer ?
#
loop_
_entity_poly.entity_id
_entity_poly.type
_entity_poly.pdbx_seq_one_letter_code
_entity_poly.pdbx_strand_id
1 'polypeptide(L)'
;MKRKYVFLLIAFVTMAVSCSKDKIINTHDRVGISKVTYYPILTLTGNSIIAIPNGTAYTDPGVKAEAAGADVPVTTSGTVDANTDGVYTLTYSAVNSDGYSATATRTVVVYTTAPDAAVNDLSGNYARTLNGSIATWTKIAPGVYTVFNPGGAPGTNLTVVAINPSGFNISIPEQIASDGSPTSSTNESYTNSNPATYSWKIVNPTYGTALRTFVKQ
;
A
#
# COMPACT_ATOMS: atom_id res chain seq x y z
N MET A 1 67.63 -24.58 -38.59
CA MET A 1 67.46 -24.00 -37.22
C MET A 1 66.70 -22.66 -37.22
N LYS A 2 66.86 -21.78 -38.18
CA LYS A 2 66.20 -20.44 -38.20
C LYS A 2 64.64 -20.47 -38.27
N ARG A 3 64.03 -21.49 -38.85
CA ARG A 3 62.57 -21.59 -39.03
C ARG A 3 61.82 -21.94 -37.74
N LYS A 4 62.42 -22.66 -36.80
CA LYS A 4 61.82 -23.04 -35.52
C LYS A 4 61.71 -21.83 -34.54
N TYR A 5 62.62 -20.89 -34.60
CA TYR A 5 62.60 -19.70 -33.74
C TYR A 5 61.59 -18.66 -34.21
N VAL A 6 61.26 -18.60 -35.49
CA VAL A 6 60.21 -17.71 -36.03
C VAL A 6 58.83 -18.11 -35.52
N PHE A 7 58.52 -19.42 -35.47
CA PHE A 7 57.26 -19.91 -34.92
C PHE A 7 57.16 -19.67 -33.40
N LEU A 8 58.26 -19.77 -32.65
CA LEU A 8 58.30 -19.51 -31.22
C LEU A 8 58.09 -18.02 -30.93
N LEU A 9 58.64 -17.12 -31.74
CA LEU A 9 58.50 -15.68 -31.62
C LEU A 9 57.05 -15.22 -31.95
N ILE A 10 56.44 -15.81 -32.98
CA ILE A 10 55.02 -15.54 -33.33
C ILE A 10 54.08 -16.03 -32.23
N ALA A 11 54.32 -17.20 -31.62
CA ALA A 11 53.52 -17.70 -30.50
C ALA A 11 53.63 -16.83 -29.24
N PHE A 12 54.80 -16.23 -28.99
CA PHE A 12 55.02 -15.33 -27.84
C PHE A 12 54.35 -13.99 -28.05
N VAL A 13 54.31 -13.45 -29.28
CA VAL A 13 53.65 -12.17 -29.59
C VAL A 13 52.13 -12.30 -29.50
N THR A 14 51.53 -13.47 -29.85
CA THR A 14 50.10 -13.67 -29.70
C THR A 14 49.61 -13.82 -28.26
N MET A 15 50.48 -14.23 -27.32
CA MET A 15 50.12 -14.26 -25.90
C MET A 15 50.18 -12.87 -25.21
N ALA A 16 50.84 -11.89 -25.79
CA ALA A 16 50.98 -10.55 -25.22
C ALA A 16 49.75 -9.63 -25.49
N VAL A 17 48.79 -10.04 -26.36
CA VAL A 17 47.65 -9.21 -26.76
C VAL A 17 46.38 -9.58 -25.98
N SER A 18 46.41 -10.59 -25.11
CA SER A 18 45.22 -11.14 -24.47
C SER A 18 45.05 -10.69 -23.03
N CYS A 19 45.16 -9.39 -22.75
CA CYS A 19 44.59 -8.86 -21.51
C CYS A 19 44.42 -7.34 -21.63
N SER A 20 43.39 -6.92 -22.34
CA SER A 20 42.85 -5.59 -22.12
C SER A 20 42.05 -5.67 -20.79
N LYS A 21 42.65 -5.14 -19.71
CA LYS A 21 41.90 -4.87 -18.47
C LYS A 21 40.80 -3.89 -18.84
N ASP A 22 39.55 -4.34 -18.80
CA ASP A 22 38.42 -3.44 -18.90
C ASP A 22 38.62 -2.33 -17.87
N LYS A 23 38.66 -1.08 -18.33
CA LYS A 23 38.74 0.06 -17.44
C LYS A 23 37.47 0.06 -16.59
N ILE A 24 37.65 -0.08 -15.28
CA ILE A 24 36.59 0.13 -14.33
C ILE A 24 36.17 1.60 -14.42
N ILE A 25 35.01 1.86 -15.01
CA ILE A 25 34.47 3.21 -15.13
C ILE A 25 33.44 3.36 -13.99
N ASN A 26 33.81 4.09 -12.95
CA ASN A 26 32.90 4.54 -11.92
C ASN A 26 32.27 5.86 -12.39
N THR A 27 31.08 5.79 -12.94
CA THR A 27 30.23 6.94 -13.27
C THR A 27 28.98 6.90 -12.40
N HIS A 28 28.21 7.98 -12.43
CA HIS A 28 26.90 8.04 -11.73
C HIS A 28 26.01 6.83 -12.02
N ASP A 29 26.11 6.26 -13.24
CA ASP A 29 25.25 5.15 -13.71
C ASP A 29 25.93 3.78 -13.64
N ARG A 30 27.20 3.67 -13.18
CA ARG A 30 27.94 2.41 -13.16
C ARG A 30 28.85 2.27 -11.95
N VAL A 31 28.85 1.08 -11.38
CA VAL A 31 29.83 0.64 -10.39
C VAL A 31 30.62 -0.50 -11.02
N GLY A 32 31.88 -0.22 -11.38
CA GLY A 32 32.69 -1.16 -12.15
C GLY A 32 32.12 -1.39 -13.56
N ILE A 33 31.81 -2.64 -13.90
CA ILE A 33 31.16 -3.04 -15.17
C ILE A 33 29.64 -3.09 -15.05
N SER A 34 29.10 -2.99 -13.84
CA SER A 34 27.65 -3.12 -13.59
C SER A 34 26.96 -1.77 -13.74
N LYS A 35 25.81 -1.77 -14.44
CA LYS A 35 24.92 -0.61 -14.52
C LYS A 35 24.16 -0.46 -13.20
N VAL A 36 24.10 0.76 -12.65
CA VAL A 36 23.23 1.08 -11.52
C VAL A 36 21.82 1.26 -12.05
N THR A 37 20.87 0.52 -11.50
CA THR A 37 19.44 0.65 -11.82
C THR A 37 18.72 1.48 -10.77
N TYR A 38 18.02 2.52 -11.21
CA TYR A 38 17.18 3.37 -10.37
C TYR A 38 15.72 3.01 -10.56
N TYR A 39 15.10 2.43 -9.55
CA TYR A 39 13.67 2.12 -9.56
C TYR A 39 12.84 3.42 -9.50
N PRO A 40 11.65 3.45 -10.12
CA PRO A 40 10.75 4.58 -9.97
C PRO A 40 10.32 4.74 -8.51
N ILE A 41 10.25 5.98 -8.04
CA ILE A 41 9.69 6.35 -6.73
C ILE A 41 8.43 7.14 -7.02
N LEU A 42 7.28 6.64 -6.54
CA LEU A 42 5.98 7.29 -6.68
C LEU A 42 5.63 8.04 -5.39
N THR A 43 5.30 9.31 -5.52
CA THR A 43 4.88 10.18 -4.40
C THR A 43 3.47 10.67 -4.67
N LEU A 44 2.51 10.27 -3.84
CA LEU A 44 1.12 10.72 -3.93
C LEU A 44 1.02 12.21 -3.59
N THR A 45 0.27 12.95 -4.38
CA THR A 45 -0.14 14.31 -4.03
C THR A 45 -1.34 14.23 -3.08
N GLY A 46 -1.21 14.80 -1.87
CA GLY A 46 -2.25 14.71 -0.84
C GLY A 46 -2.32 13.34 -0.14
N ASN A 47 -3.47 13.04 0.47
CA ASN A 47 -3.64 11.86 1.31
C ASN A 47 -3.75 10.56 0.50
N SER A 48 -3.24 9.47 1.07
CA SER A 48 -3.40 8.12 0.50
C SER A 48 -4.80 7.54 0.69
N ILE A 49 -5.57 8.06 1.67
CA ILE A 49 -6.97 7.73 1.89
C ILE A 49 -7.77 9.04 1.84
N ILE A 50 -8.77 9.09 0.96
CA ILE A 50 -9.66 10.25 0.77
C ILE A 50 -11.10 9.76 1.00
N ALA A 51 -11.85 10.44 1.86
CA ALA A 51 -13.27 10.17 2.08
C ALA A 51 -14.09 11.31 1.47
N ILE A 52 -15.09 10.97 0.65
CA ILE A 52 -16.01 11.93 0.04
C ILE A 52 -17.46 11.49 0.30
N PRO A 53 -18.37 12.42 0.65
CA PRO A 53 -19.79 12.13 0.72
C PRO A 53 -20.33 11.67 -0.64
N ASN A 54 -21.27 10.70 -0.62
CA ASN A 54 -21.95 10.22 -1.81
C ASN A 54 -22.56 11.39 -2.60
N GLY A 55 -22.44 11.35 -3.93
CA GLY A 55 -22.85 12.41 -4.84
C GLY A 55 -21.86 13.59 -4.97
N THR A 56 -20.74 13.57 -4.24
CA THR A 56 -19.68 14.60 -4.36
C THR A 56 -18.70 14.20 -5.45
N ALA A 57 -18.49 15.07 -6.43
CA ALA A 57 -17.54 14.80 -7.51
C ALA A 57 -16.13 14.54 -6.96
N TYR A 58 -15.51 13.46 -7.41
CA TYR A 58 -14.12 13.14 -7.09
C TYR A 58 -13.18 13.66 -8.17
N THR A 59 -12.13 14.36 -7.74
CA THR A 59 -10.99 14.71 -8.59
C THR A 59 -9.73 14.16 -7.97
N ASP A 60 -9.01 13.31 -8.72
CA ASP A 60 -7.76 12.74 -8.24
C ASP A 60 -6.66 13.83 -8.13
N PRO A 61 -6.05 14.03 -6.94
CA PRO A 61 -4.93 14.97 -6.80
C PRO A 61 -3.66 14.56 -7.55
N GLY A 62 -3.60 13.30 -8.02
CA GLY A 62 -2.50 12.78 -8.81
C GLY A 62 -1.33 12.21 -8.00
N VAL A 63 -0.28 11.87 -8.74
CA VAL A 63 0.96 11.27 -8.24
C VAL A 63 2.13 11.73 -9.10
N LYS A 64 3.29 11.93 -8.50
CA LYS A 64 4.56 12.16 -9.20
C LYS A 64 5.41 10.89 -9.15
N ALA A 65 6.07 10.54 -10.26
CA ALA A 65 7.05 9.46 -10.29
C ALA A 65 8.39 9.96 -10.82
N GLU A 66 9.47 9.54 -10.17
CA GLU A 66 10.85 9.90 -10.53
C GLU A 66 11.74 8.67 -10.50
N ALA A 67 12.70 8.58 -11.43
CA ALA A 67 13.79 7.61 -11.42
C ALA A 67 15.10 8.33 -11.77
N ALA A 68 16.15 8.13 -10.98
CA ALA A 68 17.44 8.84 -11.13
C ALA A 68 17.30 10.37 -11.15
N GLY A 69 16.30 10.95 -10.48
CA GLY A 69 16.02 12.39 -10.45
C GLY A 69 15.31 12.94 -11.71
N ALA A 70 14.88 12.08 -12.63
CA ALA A 70 14.10 12.46 -13.81
C ALA A 70 12.64 11.99 -13.67
N ASP A 71 11.71 12.78 -14.18
CA ASP A 71 10.29 12.44 -14.20
C ASP A 71 10.03 11.20 -15.07
N VAL A 72 9.18 10.32 -14.58
CA VAL A 72 8.74 9.09 -15.25
C VAL A 72 7.22 9.15 -15.47
N PRO A 73 6.71 8.80 -16.67
CA PRO A 73 5.29 8.76 -16.94
C PRO A 73 4.57 7.80 -15.99
N VAL A 74 3.38 8.22 -15.53
CA VAL A 74 2.52 7.42 -14.64
C VAL A 74 1.28 6.97 -15.41
N THR A 75 0.94 5.70 -15.23
CA THR A 75 -0.34 5.13 -15.68
C THR A 75 -1.23 4.92 -14.46
N THR A 76 -2.47 5.39 -14.54
CA THR A 76 -3.49 5.19 -13.49
C THR A 76 -4.49 4.14 -13.93
N SER A 77 -4.86 3.23 -13.03
CA SER A 77 -5.91 2.23 -13.20
C SER A 77 -6.86 2.24 -12.00
N GLY A 78 -8.07 1.72 -12.21
CA GLY A 78 -9.18 1.83 -11.26
C GLY A 78 -10.08 3.03 -11.59
N THR A 79 -11.31 2.98 -11.07
CA THR A 79 -12.33 4.03 -11.23
C THR A 79 -13.01 4.27 -9.89
N VAL A 80 -13.46 5.50 -9.66
CA VAL A 80 -14.26 5.89 -8.50
C VAL A 80 -15.66 6.25 -9.01
N ASP A 81 -16.67 5.53 -8.54
CA ASP A 81 -18.07 5.94 -8.74
C ASP A 81 -18.50 6.79 -7.53
N ALA A 82 -18.55 8.09 -7.73
CA ALA A 82 -18.89 9.05 -6.68
C ALA A 82 -20.38 8.99 -6.23
N ASN A 83 -21.22 8.22 -6.93
CA ASN A 83 -22.64 8.07 -6.63
C ASN A 83 -22.99 6.73 -5.99
N THR A 84 -22.01 5.87 -5.77
CA THR A 84 -22.22 4.56 -5.14
C THR A 84 -21.31 4.43 -3.92
N ASP A 85 -21.89 4.18 -2.75
CA ASP A 85 -21.13 3.96 -1.52
C ASP A 85 -20.18 2.76 -1.68
N GLY A 86 -18.93 2.93 -1.29
CA GLY A 86 -17.93 1.88 -1.44
C GLY A 86 -16.51 2.35 -1.14
N VAL A 87 -15.59 1.41 -1.14
CA VAL A 87 -14.15 1.67 -1.00
C VAL A 87 -13.46 1.33 -2.33
N TYR A 88 -12.99 2.36 -3.00
CA TYR A 88 -12.38 2.29 -4.32
C TYR A 88 -10.87 2.39 -4.22
N THR A 89 -10.16 1.63 -5.04
CA THR A 89 -8.70 1.68 -5.11
C THR A 89 -8.26 2.20 -6.48
N LEU A 90 -7.49 3.27 -6.49
CA LEU A 90 -6.72 3.73 -7.65
C LEU A 90 -5.30 3.20 -7.51
N THR A 91 -4.79 2.60 -8.58
CA THR A 91 -3.41 2.10 -8.66
C THR A 91 -2.64 2.91 -9.68
N TYR A 92 -1.52 3.46 -9.27
CA TYR A 92 -0.58 4.19 -10.09
C TYR A 92 0.63 3.31 -10.36
N SER A 93 1.08 3.27 -11.60
CA SER A 93 2.25 2.51 -12.03
C SER A 93 3.19 3.37 -12.85
N ALA A 94 4.48 3.28 -12.59
CA ALA A 94 5.53 3.90 -13.37
C ALA A 94 6.59 2.86 -13.72
N VAL A 95 7.16 2.97 -14.93
CA VAL A 95 8.21 2.05 -15.42
C VAL A 95 9.42 2.87 -15.83
N ASN A 96 10.60 2.55 -15.32
CA ASN A 96 11.83 3.22 -15.72
C ASN A 96 12.32 2.80 -17.11
N SER A 97 13.38 3.43 -17.62
CA SER A 97 13.97 3.11 -18.93
C SER A 97 14.58 1.69 -19.01
N ASP A 98 14.82 1.05 -17.87
CA ASP A 98 15.35 -0.30 -17.78
C ASP A 98 14.26 -1.38 -17.71
N GLY A 99 12.96 -0.97 -17.73
CA GLY A 99 11.80 -1.87 -17.67
C GLY A 99 11.38 -2.28 -16.27
N TYR A 100 11.94 -1.70 -15.20
CA TYR A 100 11.52 -1.96 -13.83
C TYR A 100 10.36 -1.05 -13.43
N SER A 101 9.34 -1.65 -12.83
CA SER A 101 8.13 -0.95 -12.40
C SER A 101 8.10 -0.71 -10.89
N ALA A 102 7.39 0.33 -10.49
CA ALA A 102 6.93 0.53 -9.13
C ALA A 102 5.46 0.98 -9.15
N THR A 103 4.75 0.73 -8.05
CA THR A 103 3.33 1.06 -7.91
C THR A 103 3.06 1.78 -6.61
N ALA A 104 2.00 2.61 -6.60
CA ALA A 104 1.41 3.19 -5.41
C ALA A 104 -0.12 3.10 -5.51
N THR A 105 -0.82 3.14 -4.39
CA THR A 105 -2.28 3.07 -4.37
C THR A 105 -2.87 4.22 -3.57
N ARG A 106 -4.07 4.64 -3.98
CA ARG A 106 -4.93 5.58 -3.24
C ARG A 106 -6.27 4.91 -3.00
N THR A 107 -6.73 4.96 -1.76
CA THR A 107 -8.07 4.51 -1.38
C THR A 107 -9.02 5.69 -1.37
N VAL A 108 -10.14 5.58 -2.08
CA VAL A 108 -11.21 6.59 -2.06
C VAL A 108 -12.46 5.95 -1.47
N VAL A 109 -12.97 6.56 -0.41
CA VAL A 109 -14.15 6.09 0.31
C VAL A 109 -15.31 7.00 -0.07
N VAL A 110 -16.28 6.48 -0.80
CA VAL A 110 -17.56 7.14 -1.04
C VAL A 110 -18.53 6.65 0.01
N TYR A 111 -19.14 7.55 0.77
CA TYR A 111 -19.90 7.18 1.93
C TYR A 111 -21.18 8.01 2.13
N THR A 112 -22.18 7.38 2.71
CA THR A 112 -23.36 8.01 3.27
C THR A 112 -23.39 7.79 4.76
N THR A 113 -23.56 8.87 5.54
CA THR A 113 -23.62 8.83 7.01
C THR A 113 -24.83 9.62 7.48
N ALA A 114 -25.66 9.00 8.28
CA ALA A 114 -26.81 9.67 8.93
C ALA A 114 -26.33 10.71 9.97
N PRO A 115 -27.12 11.76 10.24
CA PRO A 115 -26.74 12.81 11.17
C PRO A 115 -26.39 12.33 12.59
N ASP A 116 -27.05 11.28 13.07
CA ASP A 116 -26.84 10.66 14.37
C ASP A 116 -25.50 9.92 14.46
N ALA A 117 -25.03 9.36 13.36
CA ALA A 117 -23.72 8.69 13.26
C ALA A 117 -22.59 9.67 12.95
N ALA A 118 -22.86 10.75 12.22
CA ALA A 118 -21.85 11.75 11.85
C ALA A 118 -21.19 12.42 13.05
N VAL A 119 -21.93 12.56 14.15
CA VAL A 119 -21.44 13.17 15.41
C VAL A 119 -20.68 12.18 16.30
N ASN A 120 -20.76 10.87 16.03
CA ASN A 120 -20.07 9.87 16.82
C ASN A 120 -18.54 10.00 16.68
N ASP A 121 -17.84 9.76 17.78
CA ASP A 121 -16.39 9.57 17.78
C ASP A 121 -16.05 8.19 18.36
N LEU A 122 -15.85 7.24 17.43
CA LEU A 122 -15.43 5.88 17.75
C LEU A 122 -13.89 5.73 17.79
N SER A 123 -13.15 6.84 17.69
CA SER A 123 -11.68 6.84 17.74
C SER A 123 -11.15 6.32 19.06
N GLY A 124 -9.97 5.73 19.02
CA GLY A 124 -9.26 5.25 20.19
C GLY A 124 -8.71 3.84 20.04
N ASN A 125 -8.13 3.38 21.13
CA ASN A 125 -7.57 2.04 21.23
C ASN A 125 -8.59 1.09 21.83
N TYR A 126 -8.68 -0.10 21.26
CA TYR A 126 -9.57 -1.16 21.72
C TYR A 126 -8.77 -2.45 21.87
N ALA A 127 -8.73 -2.99 23.08
CA ALA A 127 -8.07 -4.25 23.34
C ALA A 127 -8.97 -5.43 23.01
N ARG A 128 -8.46 -6.39 22.25
CA ARG A 128 -9.15 -7.65 22.00
C ARG A 128 -9.26 -8.45 23.29
N THR A 129 -10.46 -8.90 23.65
CA THR A 129 -10.72 -9.59 24.91
C THR A 129 -9.95 -10.91 25.06
N LEU A 130 -9.62 -11.58 23.94
CA LEU A 130 -8.93 -12.89 23.96
C LEU A 130 -7.45 -12.78 24.32
N ASN A 131 -6.74 -11.77 23.83
CA ASN A 131 -5.27 -11.72 23.86
C ASN A 131 -4.67 -10.34 24.14
N GLY A 132 -5.51 -9.33 24.40
CA GLY A 132 -5.08 -7.96 24.67
C GLY A 132 -4.50 -7.20 23.47
N SER A 133 -4.46 -7.78 22.26
CA SER A 133 -3.96 -7.06 21.08
C SER A 133 -4.82 -5.83 20.77
N ILE A 134 -4.16 -4.73 20.47
CA ILE A 134 -4.83 -3.44 20.27
C ILE A 134 -5.26 -3.28 18.80
N ALA A 135 -6.52 -2.89 18.62
CA ALA A 135 -7.02 -2.29 17.40
C ALA A 135 -7.14 -0.79 17.60
N THR A 136 -6.64 0.02 16.66
CA THR A 136 -6.67 1.48 16.76
C THR A 136 -7.60 2.05 15.70
N TRP A 137 -8.63 2.77 16.15
CA TRP A 137 -9.57 3.48 15.30
C TRP A 137 -9.16 4.94 15.18
N THR A 138 -9.09 5.46 13.96
CA THR A 138 -8.78 6.86 13.67
C THR A 138 -9.85 7.44 12.75
N LYS A 139 -10.55 8.48 13.21
CA LYS A 139 -11.58 9.17 12.40
C LYS A 139 -10.91 9.95 11.28
N ILE A 140 -11.40 9.77 10.05
CA ILE A 140 -10.92 10.47 8.85
C ILE A 140 -11.99 11.38 8.23
N ALA A 141 -13.28 11.07 8.46
CA ALA A 141 -14.42 11.88 8.08
C ALA A 141 -15.62 11.53 8.97
N PRO A 142 -16.73 12.29 8.95
CA PRO A 142 -17.95 11.94 9.67
C PRO A 142 -18.40 10.50 9.33
N GLY A 143 -18.40 9.60 10.33
CA GLY A 143 -18.77 8.19 10.15
C GLY A 143 -17.76 7.34 9.38
N VAL A 144 -16.57 7.85 9.06
CA VAL A 144 -15.51 7.09 8.35
C VAL A 144 -14.24 7.04 9.19
N TYR A 145 -13.69 5.84 9.33
CA TYR A 145 -12.53 5.56 10.16
C TYR A 145 -11.53 4.68 9.43
N THR A 146 -10.26 4.81 9.76
CA THR A 146 -9.28 3.74 9.53
C THR A 146 -9.17 2.90 10.79
N VAL A 147 -9.01 1.59 10.64
CA VAL A 147 -8.81 0.66 11.75
C VAL A 147 -7.52 -0.11 11.50
N PHE A 148 -6.51 0.18 12.29
CA PHE A 148 -5.29 -0.62 12.34
C PHE A 148 -5.55 -1.87 13.19
N ASN A 149 -5.07 -3.02 12.72
CA ASN A 149 -5.24 -4.31 13.38
C ASN A 149 -6.71 -4.70 13.65
N PRO A 150 -7.60 -4.68 12.65
CA PRO A 150 -9.03 -4.95 12.85
C PRO A 150 -9.32 -6.38 13.36
N GLY A 151 -8.40 -7.30 13.17
CA GLY A 151 -8.47 -8.68 13.64
C GLY A 151 -7.96 -8.89 15.07
N GLY A 152 -7.30 -7.91 15.68
CA GLY A 152 -6.65 -8.07 16.98
C GLY A 152 -5.63 -9.22 16.98
N ALA A 153 -4.80 -9.31 15.93
CA ALA A 153 -3.77 -10.32 15.81
C ALA A 153 -2.41 -9.72 16.19
N PRO A 154 -1.57 -10.42 17.00
CA PRO A 154 -0.22 -9.95 17.28
C PRO A 154 0.63 -9.84 16.02
N GLY A 155 1.42 -8.77 15.91
CA GLY A 155 2.39 -8.59 14.81
C GLY A 155 1.79 -8.29 13.43
N THR A 156 0.48 -8.00 13.33
CA THR A 156 -0.14 -7.58 12.07
C THR A 156 0.10 -6.09 11.81
N ASN A 157 0.18 -5.74 10.53
CA ASN A 157 0.17 -4.36 10.04
C ASN A 157 -1.07 -4.04 9.18
N LEU A 158 -2.10 -4.90 9.24
CA LEU A 158 -3.33 -4.74 8.49
C LEU A 158 -4.07 -3.47 8.91
N THR A 159 -4.40 -2.63 7.93
CA THR A 159 -5.28 -1.46 8.10
C THR A 159 -6.43 -1.56 7.11
N VAL A 160 -7.63 -1.26 7.58
CA VAL A 160 -8.86 -1.22 6.78
C VAL A 160 -9.58 0.10 6.98
N VAL A 161 -10.49 0.42 6.08
CA VAL A 161 -11.53 1.44 6.29
C VAL A 161 -12.73 0.78 6.95
N ALA A 162 -13.26 1.40 7.99
CA ALA A 162 -14.53 1.08 8.62
C ALA A 162 -15.49 2.27 8.53
N ILE A 163 -16.77 1.99 8.42
CA ILE A 163 -17.83 3.01 8.35
C ILE A 163 -18.80 2.87 9.50
N ASN A 164 -19.39 4.01 9.90
CA ASN A 164 -20.52 4.11 10.82
C ASN A 164 -21.67 4.83 10.08
N PRO A 165 -22.50 4.09 9.33
CA PRO A 165 -23.51 4.71 8.46
C PRO A 165 -24.71 5.29 9.21
N SER A 166 -25.11 4.73 10.34
CA SER A 166 -26.25 5.20 11.15
C SER A 166 -26.14 4.71 12.60
N GLY A 167 -26.59 5.49 13.56
CA GLY A 167 -26.52 5.14 14.99
C GLY A 167 -25.12 4.69 15.40
N PHE A 168 -25.03 3.50 15.97
CA PHE A 168 -23.75 2.84 16.27
C PHE A 168 -23.51 1.61 15.39
N ASN A 169 -24.17 1.52 14.23
CA ASN A 169 -23.86 0.47 13.25
C ASN A 169 -22.46 0.69 12.70
N ILE A 170 -21.65 -0.35 12.67
CA ILE A 170 -20.30 -0.33 12.13
C ILE A 170 -20.15 -1.43 11.10
N SER A 171 -19.32 -1.24 10.08
CA SER A 171 -18.91 -2.30 9.17
C SER A 171 -17.57 -1.99 8.52
N ILE A 172 -16.91 -3.03 8.04
CA ILE A 172 -15.81 -2.92 7.08
C ILE A 172 -16.41 -3.26 5.71
N PRO A 173 -16.63 -2.28 4.82
CA PRO A 173 -17.06 -2.55 3.45
C PRO A 173 -16.05 -3.44 2.73
N GLU A 174 -16.50 -4.17 1.71
CA GLU A 174 -15.60 -4.93 0.85
C GLU A 174 -14.54 -4.00 0.25
N GLN A 175 -13.27 -4.33 0.46
CA GLN A 175 -12.13 -3.51 0.07
C GLN A 175 -10.86 -4.34 -0.08
N ILE A 176 -9.88 -3.77 -0.76
CA ILE A 176 -8.50 -4.25 -0.68
C ILE A 176 -7.84 -3.55 0.49
N ALA A 177 -7.43 -4.31 1.49
CA ALA A 177 -6.78 -3.80 2.69
C ALA A 177 -5.31 -3.40 2.43
N SER A 178 -4.65 -2.80 3.43
CA SER A 178 -3.28 -2.29 3.30
C SER A 178 -2.22 -3.34 2.93
N ASP A 179 -2.50 -4.62 3.17
CA ASP A 179 -1.65 -5.76 2.79
C ASP A 179 -1.97 -6.35 1.42
N GLY A 180 -2.91 -5.74 0.67
CA GLY A 180 -3.37 -6.20 -0.64
C GLY A 180 -4.43 -7.30 -0.60
N SER A 181 -4.88 -7.73 0.58
CA SER A 181 -5.90 -8.79 0.70
C SER A 181 -7.33 -8.25 0.61
N PRO A 182 -8.26 -8.98 -0.03
CA PRO A 182 -9.69 -8.66 0.02
C PRO A 182 -10.17 -8.83 1.47
N THR A 183 -10.82 -7.80 2.00
CA THR A 183 -11.23 -7.75 3.41
C THR A 183 -12.59 -7.08 3.55
N SER A 184 -13.45 -7.66 4.38
CA SER A 184 -14.73 -7.10 4.81
C SER A 184 -15.05 -7.58 6.22
N SER A 185 -16.20 -7.20 6.76
CA SER A 185 -16.68 -7.71 8.04
C SER A 185 -18.10 -8.26 7.93
N THR A 186 -18.48 -9.05 8.92
CA THR A 186 -19.85 -9.55 9.15
C THR A 186 -20.10 -9.70 10.65
N ASN A 187 -21.37 -9.81 11.05
CA ASN A 187 -21.78 -9.97 12.46
C ASN A 187 -21.26 -8.83 13.35
N GLU A 188 -21.34 -7.62 12.86
CA GLU A 188 -20.87 -6.43 13.55
C GLU A 188 -21.84 -6.05 14.68
N SER A 189 -21.29 -5.55 15.76
CA SER A 189 -22.02 -4.96 16.88
C SER A 189 -21.15 -3.90 17.55
N TYR A 190 -21.73 -2.79 17.92
CA TYR A 190 -21.08 -1.76 18.74
C TYR A 190 -22.03 -1.36 19.88
N THR A 191 -21.50 -1.31 21.09
CA THR A 191 -22.21 -0.86 22.27
C THR A 191 -21.49 0.35 22.86
N ASN A 192 -22.18 1.49 22.88
CA ASN A 192 -21.68 2.75 23.45
C ASN A 192 -21.84 2.75 24.97
N SER A 193 -21.21 1.77 25.63
CA SER A 193 -21.10 1.67 27.09
C SER A 193 -19.82 2.38 27.58
N ASN A 194 -19.60 2.39 28.88
CA ASN A 194 -18.33 2.82 29.46
C ASN A 194 -17.69 1.67 30.25
N PRO A 195 -16.63 1.03 29.73
CA PRO A 195 -15.99 1.23 28.42
C PRO A 195 -16.85 0.76 27.24
N ALA A 196 -16.71 1.41 26.10
CA ALA A 196 -17.37 1.01 24.86
C ALA A 196 -16.81 -0.33 24.36
N THR A 197 -17.67 -1.12 23.71
CA THR A 197 -17.28 -2.42 23.17
C THR A 197 -17.76 -2.57 21.73
N TYR A 198 -17.01 -3.32 20.93
CA TYR A 198 -17.50 -3.75 19.63
C TYR A 198 -17.08 -5.19 19.32
N SER A 199 -17.79 -5.82 18.41
CA SER A 199 -17.41 -7.12 17.86
C SER A 199 -17.70 -7.21 16.37
N TRP A 200 -16.97 -8.04 15.68
CA TRP A 200 -17.15 -8.42 14.28
C TRP A 200 -16.42 -9.71 13.93
N LYS A 201 -16.81 -10.29 12.79
CA LYS A 201 -16.02 -11.30 12.10
C LYS A 201 -15.28 -10.63 10.95
N ILE A 202 -13.97 -10.82 10.85
CA ILE A 202 -13.20 -10.37 9.69
C ILE A 202 -13.29 -11.44 8.61
N VAL A 203 -13.74 -11.04 7.44
CA VAL A 203 -13.73 -11.87 6.23
C VAL A 203 -12.47 -11.50 5.44
N ASN A 204 -11.47 -12.35 5.53
CA ASN A 204 -10.14 -12.16 4.93
C ASN A 204 -9.47 -13.54 4.80
N PRO A 205 -8.67 -13.82 3.75
CA PRO A 205 -8.08 -15.14 3.53
C PRO A 205 -7.19 -15.66 4.68
N THR A 206 -6.61 -14.77 5.47
CA THR A 206 -5.68 -15.13 6.57
C THR A 206 -6.34 -15.18 7.95
N TYR A 207 -7.52 -14.57 8.12
CA TYR A 207 -8.24 -14.54 9.38
C TYR A 207 -9.34 -15.62 9.37
N GLY A 208 -9.38 -16.46 10.40
CA GLY A 208 -10.49 -17.42 10.55
C GLY A 208 -11.84 -16.71 10.80
N THR A 209 -12.91 -17.50 10.82
CA THR A 209 -14.32 -17.03 10.93
C THR A 209 -14.77 -16.72 12.37
N ALA A 210 -13.86 -16.67 13.34
CA ALA A 210 -14.21 -16.40 14.73
C ALA A 210 -14.67 -14.95 14.94
N LEU A 211 -15.72 -14.80 15.77
CA LEU A 211 -16.14 -13.49 16.28
C LEU A 211 -15.01 -12.91 17.17
N ARG A 212 -14.70 -11.66 16.98
CA ARG A 212 -13.69 -10.93 17.75
C ARG A 212 -14.34 -9.79 18.49
N THR A 213 -14.13 -9.75 19.80
CA THR A 213 -14.68 -8.73 20.68
C THR A 213 -13.54 -7.85 21.20
N PHE A 214 -13.80 -6.56 21.27
CA PHE A 214 -12.85 -5.53 21.66
C PHE A 214 -13.48 -4.59 22.68
N VAL A 215 -12.68 -4.08 23.60
CA VAL A 215 -13.07 -3.17 24.66
C VAL A 215 -12.21 -1.92 24.60
N LYS A 216 -12.82 -0.75 24.60
CA LYS A 216 -12.12 0.56 24.59
C LYS A 216 -11.24 0.70 25.81
N GLN A 217 -10.03 1.27 25.63
CA GLN A 217 -9.03 1.48 26.68
C GLN A 217 -9.04 2.93 27.16
#